data_792bd8f5088aee52c55398139896b426
#
_entry.id   792bd8f5088aee52c55398139896b426
#
_cell.length_a   1.000
_cell.length_b   1.000
_cell.length_c   1.000
_cell.angle_alpha   90.00
_cell.angle_beta   90.00
_cell.angle_gamma   90.00
#
_symmetry.space_group_name_H-M   'P 1'
#
loop_
_entity.id
_entity.type
_entity.pdbx_description
1 polymer ?
#
loop_
_entity_poly.entity_id
_entity_poly.type
_entity_poly.pdbx_seq_one_letter_code
_entity_poly.pdbx_strand_id
1 'polypeptide(L)'
;MDLRRKPFRAGVFALCLFAAACSAQYRNHGYMPPEEDVANVIVGVDSRESVAETLGAPTAGGVLDDGGFYYVRSQFKTVGPFRPEEVSRELLAVTFTPSGTVANIERFGLEDGQVVRLSRRVTDNGLSDISFIRQLLGNLGNFDPGGFFQ
;
A
#
# COMPACT_ATOMS: atom_id res chain seq x y z
N MET A 1 23.67 59.44 9.88
CA MET A 1 22.43 59.67 9.08
C MET A 1 22.19 58.49 8.18
N ASP A 2 21.74 57.30 8.70
CA ASP A 2 21.55 56.06 7.94
C ASP A 2 20.48 55.13 8.51
N LEU A 3 19.44 55.70 9.13
CA LEU A 3 18.32 54.94 9.69
C LEU A 3 17.33 54.38 8.65
N ARG A 4 17.33 54.90 7.41
CA ARG A 4 16.36 54.55 6.35
C ARG A 4 16.69 53.27 5.58
N ARG A 5 17.94 52.79 5.64
CA ARG A 5 18.39 51.60 4.89
C ARG A 5 18.18 50.28 5.67
N LYS A 6 18.01 50.34 6.98
CA LYS A 6 17.84 49.15 7.84
C LYS A 6 16.52 48.38 7.63
N PRO A 7 15.34 49.05 7.51
CA PRO A 7 14.07 48.31 7.30
C PRO A 7 14.00 47.66 5.94
N PHE A 8 14.60 48.27 4.90
CA PHE A 8 14.62 47.66 3.56
C PHE A 8 15.45 46.38 3.51
N ARG A 9 16.60 46.37 4.16
CA ARG A 9 17.46 45.17 4.26
C ARG A 9 16.79 44.06 5.07
N ALA A 10 16.09 44.38 6.15
CA ALA A 10 15.35 43.43 6.93
C ALA A 10 14.17 42.82 6.14
N GLY A 11 13.46 43.63 5.34
CA GLY A 11 12.39 43.15 4.48
C GLY A 11 12.86 42.21 3.38
N VAL A 12 14.00 42.50 2.74
CA VAL A 12 14.59 41.60 1.72
C VAL A 12 15.04 40.27 2.36
N PHE A 13 15.63 40.33 3.56
CA PHE A 13 16.05 39.11 4.26
C PHE A 13 14.88 38.24 4.68
N ALA A 14 13.78 38.84 5.14
CA ALA A 14 12.54 38.13 5.46
C ALA A 14 11.91 37.50 4.22
N LEU A 15 11.90 38.18 3.08
CA LEU A 15 11.38 37.67 1.81
C LEU A 15 12.18 36.46 1.31
N CYS A 16 13.53 36.49 1.45
CA CYS A 16 14.40 35.39 1.09
C CYS A 16 14.16 34.13 1.98
N LEU A 17 13.88 34.33 3.28
CA LEU A 17 13.55 33.25 4.20
C LEU A 17 12.22 32.59 3.85
N PHE A 18 11.21 33.35 3.42
CA PHE A 18 9.94 32.82 2.96
C PHE A 18 10.07 32.00 1.66
N ALA A 19 10.93 32.43 0.73
CA ALA A 19 11.18 31.70 -0.51
C ALA A 19 11.88 30.35 -0.28
N ALA A 20 12.72 30.22 0.74
CA ALA A 20 13.41 28.98 1.10
C ALA A 20 12.50 27.91 1.72
N ALA A 21 11.34 28.31 2.26
CA ALA A 21 10.40 27.38 2.92
C ALA A 21 9.62 26.46 1.96
N CYS A 22 9.65 26.72 0.65
CA CYS A 22 8.91 25.94 -0.35
C CYS A 22 9.73 24.83 -1.01
N SER A 23 10.72 24.25 -0.30
CA SER A 23 11.51 23.13 -0.85
C SER A 23 10.67 21.86 -0.91
N ALA A 24 10.79 21.11 -2.03
CA ALA A 24 10.18 19.80 -2.15
C ALA A 24 10.87 18.80 -1.24
N GLN A 25 10.08 18.08 -0.47
CA GLN A 25 10.55 16.97 0.38
C GLN A 25 10.14 15.64 -0.23
N TYR A 26 11.07 14.68 -0.29
CA TYR A 26 10.84 13.33 -0.77
C TYR A 26 10.88 12.35 0.39
N ARG A 27 9.89 11.43 0.41
CA ARG A 27 9.84 10.34 1.38
C ARG A 27 9.62 9.02 0.66
N ASN A 28 10.44 8.04 1.02
CA ASN A 28 10.29 6.68 0.51
C ASN A 28 9.55 5.83 1.53
N HIS A 29 8.65 4.98 1.06
CA HIS A 29 7.94 3.98 1.84
C HIS A 29 8.12 2.62 1.18
N GLY A 30 8.27 1.59 2.01
CA GLY A 30 8.49 0.23 1.57
C GLY A 30 9.96 -0.09 1.32
N TYR A 31 10.20 -1.28 0.77
CA TYR A 31 11.53 -1.82 0.51
C TYR A 31 11.60 -2.38 -0.91
N MET A 32 12.73 -2.15 -1.56
CA MET A 32 13.07 -2.72 -2.85
C MET A 32 14.50 -3.28 -2.76
N PRO A 33 14.69 -4.56 -3.06
CA PRO A 33 16.02 -5.17 -3.09
C PRO A 33 16.94 -4.46 -4.09
N PRO A 34 18.25 -4.39 -3.82
CA PRO A 34 19.23 -3.92 -4.80
C PRO A 34 19.18 -4.71 -6.09
N GLU A 35 19.48 -4.06 -7.20
CA GLU A 35 19.41 -4.70 -8.53
C GLU A 35 20.43 -5.84 -8.67
N GLU A 36 21.57 -5.70 -8.02
CA GLU A 36 22.61 -6.72 -7.94
C GLU A 36 22.13 -8.00 -7.24
N ASP A 37 21.34 -7.89 -6.19
CA ASP A 37 20.77 -9.05 -5.48
C ASP A 37 19.69 -9.72 -6.33
N VAL A 38 18.86 -8.94 -7.02
CA VAL A 38 17.84 -9.47 -7.93
C VAL A 38 18.50 -10.22 -9.09
N ALA A 39 19.61 -9.73 -9.61
CA ALA A 39 20.36 -10.37 -10.70
C ALA A 39 21.01 -11.70 -10.27
N ASN A 40 21.25 -11.90 -8.98
CA ASN A 40 21.78 -13.16 -8.44
C ASN A 40 20.74 -14.27 -8.35
N VAL A 41 19.45 -13.94 -8.39
CA VAL A 41 18.35 -14.93 -8.34
C VAL A 41 18.19 -15.62 -9.68
N ILE A 42 18.29 -16.96 -9.70
CA ILE A 42 18.25 -17.77 -10.91
C ILE A 42 16.87 -18.42 -11.06
N VAL A 43 16.15 -18.01 -12.12
CA VAL A 43 14.84 -18.59 -12.46
C VAL A 43 14.98 -20.09 -12.75
N GLY A 44 14.07 -20.89 -12.19
CA GLY A 44 14.05 -22.34 -12.33
C GLY A 44 14.97 -23.11 -11.35
N VAL A 45 15.83 -22.41 -10.59
CA VAL A 45 16.82 -23.01 -9.68
C VAL A 45 16.57 -22.60 -8.23
N ASP A 46 16.45 -21.30 -7.96
CA ASP A 46 16.31 -20.79 -6.61
C ASP A 46 14.95 -21.14 -6.01
N SER A 47 14.97 -21.45 -4.69
CA SER A 47 13.79 -21.73 -3.88
C SER A 47 13.23 -20.46 -3.24
N ARG A 48 12.05 -20.54 -2.63
CA ARG A 48 11.48 -19.46 -1.81
C ARG A 48 12.41 -19.01 -0.69
N GLU A 49 13.02 -19.96 -0.02
CA GLU A 49 13.92 -19.71 1.11
C GLU A 49 15.16 -18.97 0.65
N SER A 50 15.78 -19.42 -0.47
CA SER A 50 16.94 -18.80 -1.07
C SER A 50 16.64 -17.35 -1.51
N VAL A 51 15.46 -17.12 -2.13
CA VAL A 51 15.01 -15.77 -2.51
C VAL A 51 14.82 -14.88 -1.29
N ALA A 52 14.18 -15.39 -0.21
CA ALA A 52 13.99 -14.61 1.01
C ALA A 52 15.31 -14.27 1.72
N GLU A 53 16.31 -15.16 1.63
CA GLU A 53 17.66 -14.93 2.16
C GLU A 53 18.42 -13.89 1.33
N THR A 54 18.33 -13.96 0.00
CA THR A 54 19.06 -13.07 -0.91
C THR A 54 18.41 -11.69 -1.01
N LEU A 55 17.10 -11.63 -1.18
CA LEU A 55 16.36 -10.36 -1.38
C LEU A 55 15.80 -9.77 -0.10
N GLY A 56 15.86 -10.50 1.00
CA GLY A 56 15.25 -10.10 2.28
C GLY A 56 13.76 -10.40 2.34
N ALA A 57 13.13 -10.00 3.46
CA ALA A 57 11.71 -10.24 3.69
C ALA A 57 10.84 -9.46 2.69
N PRO A 58 9.89 -10.10 1.99
CA PRO A 58 8.99 -9.41 1.08
C PRO A 58 8.03 -8.47 1.81
N THR A 59 7.62 -7.39 1.15
CA THR A 59 6.62 -6.45 1.66
C THR A 59 5.25 -7.14 1.78
N ALA A 60 4.93 -8.01 0.84
CA ALA A 60 3.78 -8.88 0.87
C ALA A 60 4.15 -10.24 0.29
N GLY A 61 3.73 -11.32 0.96
CA GLY A 61 3.86 -12.69 0.50
C GLY A 61 2.50 -13.32 0.31
N GLY A 62 2.34 -14.17 -0.68
CA GLY A 62 1.14 -14.99 -0.81
C GLY A 62 1.03 -15.97 0.35
N VAL A 63 -0.12 -15.99 1.01
CA VAL A 63 -0.43 -16.91 2.11
C VAL A 63 -0.68 -18.33 1.57
N LEU A 64 -0.97 -18.45 0.28
CA LEU A 64 -1.18 -19.71 -0.42
C LEU A 64 0.14 -20.17 -1.07
N ASP A 65 0.28 -21.49 -1.23
CA ASP A 65 1.47 -22.12 -1.83
C ASP A 65 1.79 -21.59 -3.25
N ASP A 66 0.78 -21.10 -3.97
CA ASP A 66 0.92 -20.44 -5.28
C ASP A 66 1.24 -18.93 -5.19
N GLY A 67 1.38 -18.38 -3.98
CA GLY A 67 1.63 -16.95 -3.76
C GLY A 67 3.05 -16.55 -4.12
N GLY A 68 3.20 -15.42 -4.85
CA GLY A 68 4.49 -14.78 -5.12
C GLY A 68 5.00 -13.94 -3.94
N PHE A 69 6.26 -13.55 -4.00
CA PHE A 69 6.83 -12.50 -3.16
C PHE A 69 6.74 -11.16 -3.88
N TYR A 70 6.29 -10.15 -3.17
CA TYR A 70 6.12 -8.80 -3.68
C TYR A 70 6.92 -7.81 -2.84
N TYR A 71 7.80 -7.08 -3.50
CA TYR A 71 8.56 -5.99 -2.92
C TYR A 71 8.02 -4.70 -3.52
N VAL A 72 7.63 -3.76 -2.68
CA VAL A 72 7.02 -2.50 -3.11
C VAL A 72 7.76 -1.34 -2.48
N ARG A 73 8.16 -0.37 -3.31
CA ARG A 73 8.70 0.91 -2.87
C ARG A 73 7.94 2.03 -3.56
N SER A 74 7.42 2.97 -2.77
CA SER A 74 6.77 4.18 -3.25
C SER A 74 7.53 5.41 -2.78
N GLN A 75 7.68 6.41 -3.65
CA GLN A 75 8.25 7.70 -3.34
C GLN A 75 7.18 8.78 -3.41
N PHE A 76 7.05 9.52 -2.32
CA PHE A 76 6.12 10.64 -2.20
C PHE A 76 6.88 11.96 -2.19
N LYS A 77 6.39 12.92 -2.93
CA LYS A 77 6.85 14.32 -2.97
C LYS A 77 5.85 15.20 -2.25
N THR A 78 6.33 15.97 -1.29
CA THR A 78 5.53 17.00 -0.59
C THR A 78 6.13 18.36 -0.86
N VAL A 79 5.30 19.33 -1.22
CA VAL A 79 5.73 20.72 -1.45
C VAL A 79 4.93 21.63 -0.53
N GLY A 80 5.59 22.23 0.45
CA GLY A 80 4.96 23.14 1.41
C GLY A 80 3.72 22.52 2.09
N PRO A 81 2.55 23.19 2.12
CA PRO A 81 1.34 22.72 2.78
C PRO A 81 0.48 21.77 1.91
N PHE A 82 0.94 21.41 0.72
CA PHE A 82 0.19 20.55 -0.20
C PHE A 82 0.24 19.09 0.23
N ARG A 83 -0.76 18.33 -0.23
CA ARG A 83 -0.80 16.87 0.02
C ARG A 83 0.40 16.20 -0.63
N PRO A 84 0.95 15.15 0.02
CA PRO A 84 1.94 14.30 -0.62
C PRO A 84 1.39 13.70 -1.91
N GLU A 85 2.16 13.77 -2.97
CA GLU A 85 1.88 13.15 -4.26
C GLU A 85 2.84 11.99 -4.47
N GLU A 86 2.33 10.84 -4.89
CA GLU A 86 3.16 9.70 -5.25
C GLU A 86 3.77 9.95 -6.62
N VAL A 87 5.09 10.10 -6.65
CA VAL A 87 5.84 10.44 -7.87
C VAL A 87 6.54 9.24 -8.49
N SER A 88 6.74 8.18 -7.73
CA SER A 88 7.30 6.93 -8.22
C SER A 88 6.78 5.76 -7.39
N ARG A 89 6.50 4.65 -8.05
CA ARG A 89 6.22 3.36 -7.45
C ARG A 89 6.96 2.30 -8.23
N GLU A 90 7.61 1.42 -7.50
CA GLU A 90 8.26 0.24 -8.07
C GLU A 90 7.70 -0.99 -7.36
N LEU A 91 7.33 -1.99 -8.14
CA LEU A 91 6.88 -3.30 -7.69
C LEU A 91 7.77 -4.36 -8.34
N LEU A 92 8.41 -5.17 -7.52
CA LEU A 92 9.08 -6.39 -7.95
C LEU A 92 8.22 -7.57 -7.53
N ALA A 93 7.81 -8.38 -8.49
CA ALA A 93 7.04 -9.60 -8.29
C ALA A 93 7.91 -10.81 -8.61
N VAL A 94 8.12 -11.69 -7.64
CA VAL A 94 8.79 -12.98 -7.80
C VAL A 94 7.73 -14.06 -7.65
N THR A 95 7.42 -14.75 -8.72
CA THR A 95 6.45 -15.85 -8.73
C THR A 95 7.15 -17.19 -8.63
N PHE A 96 6.47 -18.18 -8.06
CA PHE A 96 7.02 -19.51 -7.84
C PHE A 96 6.17 -20.58 -8.52
N THR A 97 6.82 -21.65 -8.89
CA THR A 97 6.17 -22.88 -9.36
C THR A 97 5.50 -23.59 -8.16
N PRO A 98 4.58 -24.54 -8.41
CA PRO A 98 4.04 -25.39 -7.32
C PRO A 98 5.10 -26.19 -6.57
N SER A 99 6.26 -26.42 -7.17
CA SER A 99 7.41 -27.06 -6.54
C SER A 99 8.24 -26.13 -5.64
N GLY A 100 7.89 -24.82 -5.58
CA GLY A 100 8.57 -23.82 -4.75
C GLY A 100 9.80 -23.18 -5.37
N THR A 101 10.11 -23.45 -6.65
CA THR A 101 11.21 -22.78 -7.37
C THR A 101 10.73 -21.50 -8.05
N VAL A 102 11.64 -20.53 -8.26
CA VAL A 102 11.33 -19.28 -8.97
C VAL A 102 10.84 -19.57 -10.38
N ALA A 103 9.61 -19.14 -10.69
CA ALA A 103 9.03 -19.30 -12.03
C ALA A 103 9.30 -18.07 -12.90
N ASN A 104 9.16 -16.87 -12.34
CA ASN A 104 9.35 -15.62 -13.07
C ASN A 104 9.67 -14.47 -12.10
N ILE A 105 10.36 -13.45 -12.62
CA ILE A 105 10.68 -12.21 -11.94
C ILE A 105 10.24 -11.06 -12.84
N GLU A 106 9.31 -10.23 -12.37
CA GLU A 106 8.76 -9.11 -13.12
C GLU A 106 8.88 -7.82 -12.32
N ARG A 107 9.12 -6.72 -13.03
CA ARG A 107 9.19 -5.39 -12.43
C ARG A 107 8.17 -4.48 -13.10
N PHE A 108 7.43 -3.75 -12.27
CA PHE A 108 6.40 -2.82 -12.71
C PHE A 108 6.68 -1.43 -12.12
N GLY A 109 6.48 -0.40 -12.94
CA GLY A 109 6.53 0.99 -12.53
C GLY A 109 5.15 1.56 -12.20
N LEU A 110 5.11 2.86 -11.87
CA LEU A 110 3.86 3.58 -11.63
C LEU A 110 3.00 3.66 -12.91
N GLU A 111 3.64 3.73 -14.07
CA GLU A 111 3.04 3.77 -15.41
C GLU A 111 2.33 2.47 -15.80
N ASP A 112 2.76 1.34 -15.22
CA ASP A 112 2.16 0.02 -15.45
C ASP A 112 0.89 -0.20 -14.61
N GLY A 113 0.64 0.72 -13.66
CA GLY A 113 -0.49 0.67 -12.75
C GLY A 113 -1.83 0.82 -13.46
N GLN A 114 -2.43 -0.29 -13.85
CA GLN A 114 -3.82 -0.30 -14.30
C GLN A 114 -4.77 -0.27 -13.09
N VAL A 115 -5.83 0.53 -13.19
CA VAL A 115 -6.91 0.53 -12.21
C VAL A 115 -7.64 -0.80 -12.30
N VAL A 116 -7.19 -1.79 -11.56
CA VAL A 116 -7.91 -3.03 -11.38
C VAL A 116 -9.09 -2.74 -10.45
N ARG A 117 -10.31 -2.81 -10.98
CA ARG A 117 -11.49 -2.86 -10.12
C ARG A 117 -11.40 -4.16 -9.33
N LEU A 118 -11.02 -4.06 -8.08
CA LEU A 118 -11.16 -5.18 -7.15
C LEU A 118 -12.66 -5.46 -7.07
N SER A 119 -13.13 -6.45 -7.82
CA SER A 119 -14.43 -7.04 -7.56
C SER A 119 -14.32 -7.61 -6.16
N ARG A 120 -14.99 -6.98 -5.21
CA ARG A 120 -15.11 -7.49 -3.86
C ARG A 120 -15.77 -8.88 -4.01
N ARG A 121 -14.96 -9.91 -3.92
CA ARG A 121 -15.47 -11.26 -3.74
C ARG A 121 -16.08 -11.26 -2.35
N VAL A 122 -17.35 -10.98 -2.28
CA VAL A 122 -18.12 -11.27 -1.08
C VAL A 122 -18.08 -12.79 -1.00
N THR A 123 -17.27 -13.32 -0.11
CA THR A 123 -17.36 -14.71 0.28
C THR A 123 -18.73 -14.82 0.91
N ASP A 124 -19.64 -15.43 0.17
CA ASP A 124 -20.98 -15.71 0.66
C ASP A 124 -20.81 -16.78 1.73
N ASN A 125 -20.77 -16.37 2.99
CA ASN A 125 -20.58 -17.25 4.14
C ASN A 125 -21.80 -18.13 4.40
N GLY A 126 -22.68 -18.32 3.40
CA GLY A 126 -23.84 -19.20 3.49
C GLY A 126 -24.85 -18.81 4.58
N LEU A 127 -24.60 -17.72 5.29
CA LEU A 127 -25.56 -17.06 6.16
C LEU A 127 -26.40 -16.15 5.28
N SER A 128 -27.38 -16.75 4.62
CA SER A 128 -28.37 -15.96 3.90
C SER A 128 -29.03 -15.02 4.91
N ASP A 129 -28.78 -13.71 4.74
CA ASP A 129 -29.42 -12.63 5.52
C ASP A 129 -30.95 -12.77 5.57
N ILE A 130 -31.50 -13.49 4.61
CA ILE A 130 -32.91 -13.87 4.53
C ILE A 130 -33.35 -14.76 5.70
N SER A 131 -32.47 -15.65 6.21
CA SER A 131 -32.78 -16.49 7.36
C SER A 131 -32.88 -15.69 8.65
N PHE A 132 -31.98 -14.74 8.84
CA PHE A 132 -31.97 -13.88 10.02
C PHE A 132 -33.20 -12.95 10.04
N ILE A 133 -33.50 -12.30 8.93
CA ILE A 133 -34.66 -11.43 8.77
C ILE A 133 -35.97 -12.22 8.95
N ARG A 134 -36.07 -13.45 8.39
CA ARG A 134 -37.23 -14.29 8.52
C ARG A 134 -37.42 -14.79 9.96
N GLN A 135 -36.30 -15.08 10.68
CA GLN A 135 -36.33 -15.49 12.08
C GLN A 135 -36.69 -14.32 13.02
N LEU A 136 -36.22 -13.12 12.71
CA LEU A 136 -36.58 -11.89 13.43
C LEU A 136 -38.06 -11.53 13.23
N LEU A 137 -38.56 -11.59 11.98
CA LEU A 137 -39.94 -11.32 11.68
C LEU A 137 -40.91 -12.42 12.19
N GLY A 138 -40.45 -13.68 12.22
CA GLY A 138 -41.23 -14.79 12.80
C GLY A 138 -41.42 -14.67 14.32
N ASN A 139 -40.42 -14.14 15.01
CA ASN A 139 -40.49 -13.90 16.46
C ASN A 139 -41.30 -12.65 16.83
N LEU A 140 -41.36 -11.65 15.94
CA LEU A 140 -42.17 -10.43 16.14
C LEU A 140 -43.66 -10.70 15.99
N GLY A 141 -44.06 -11.75 15.25
CA GLY A 141 -45.45 -12.16 15.10
C GLY A 141 -46.03 -12.97 16.27
N ASN A 142 -45.19 -13.45 17.19
CA ASN A 142 -45.57 -14.24 18.37
C ASN A 142 -45.52 -13.45 19.67
N PHE A 143 -45.74 -12.18 19.62
CA PHE A 143 -45.88 -11.37 20.85
C PHE A 143 -47.30 -11.61 21.38
N ASP A 144 -47.43 -12.51 22.36
CA ASP A 144 -48.68 -12.68 23.09
C ASP A 144 -48.71 -11.66 24.26
N PRO A 145 -49.55 -10.60 24.16
CA PRO A 145 -49.63 -9.60 25.20
C PRO A 145 -50.34 -10.08 26.47
N GLY A 146 -50.85 -11.32 26.47
CA GLY A 146 -51.60 -11.88 27.62
C GLY A 146 -50.76 -12.43 28.75
N GLY A 147 -49.45 -12.60 28.57
CA GLY A 147 -48.55 -13.22 29.58
C GLY A 147 -48.03 -12.29 30.69
N PHE A 148 -48.33 -11.01 30.65
CA PHE A 148 -47.80 -10.03 31.62
C PHE A 148 -48.72 -9.63 32.75
N PHE A 149 -49.94 -10.24 32.82
CA PHE A 149 -50.95 -9.92 33.86
C PHE A 149 -51.44 -11.18 34.60
N GLN A 150 -50.51 -12.00 35.08
CA GLN A 150 -50.79 -12.97 36.15
C GLN A 150 -49.73 -12.89 37.24
#